data_fcb3f01097acda04accc37d73a4ada51
#
_entry.id   fcb3f01097acda04accc37d73a4ada51
#
_cell.length_a   1.000
_cell.length_b   1.000
_cell.length_c   1.000
_cell.angle_alpha   90.00
_cell.angle_beta   90.00
_cell.angle_gamma   90.00
#
_symmetry.space_group_name_H-M   'P 1'
#
loop_
_entity.id
_entity.type
_entity.pdbx_description
1 polymer ?
#
loop_
_entity_poly.entity_id
_entity_poly.type
_entity_poly.pdbx_seq_one_letter_code
_entity_poly.pdbx_strand_id
1 'polypeptide(L)'
;MKPSLLSLSLLVASQITALAVVDLGTTAGQTPYDPYIQPVKQTLNSLQGSAPSMEKVKALMSKGRSFRYAHTEPYTAARPEVTAARKVGDCKDKALWLCDELDDKNVRFVIGKMSRSEHVRHAWVMWNDGAQWWVLDCTLNFRPIPADKVAAGDYIPLYSWSKTGTYRHSPTSNLLATAGKTKEPVAAKGKRRS
;
A
#
# COMPACT_ATOMS: atom_id res chain seq x y z
N MET A 1 34.99 -32.53 49.53
CA MET A 1 34.31 -31.36 48.96
C MET A 1 34.12 -31.62 47.48
N LYS A 2 32.88 -31.78 46.98
CA LYS A 2 32.56 -32.00 45.58
C LYS A 2 32.02 -30.66 44.99
N PRO A 3 32.53 -30.18 43.87
CA PRO A 3 31.95 -29.01 43.24
C PRO A 3 30.67 -29.39 42.49
N SER A 4 29.60 -28.65 42.77
CA SER A 4 28.29 -28.76 42.06
C SER A 4 28.36 -27.99 40.77
N LEU A 5 28.18 -28.67 39.64
CA LEU A 5 28.07 -28.06 38.29
C LEU A 5 26.63 -27.53 38.10
N LEU A 6 26.46 -26.23 38.17
CA LEU A 6 25.23 -25.55 37.77
C LEU A 6 25.17 -25.53 36.23
N SER A 7 24.27 -26.35 35.66
CA SER A 7 23.92 -26.28 34.23
C SER A 7 23.08 -25.04 33.97
N LEU A 8 23.66 -24.07 33.28
CA LEU A 8 22.96 -22.87 32.78
C LEU A 8 22.28 -23.26 31.46
N SER A 9 20.96 -23.53 31.50
CA SER A 9 20.17 -23.78 30.31
C SER A 9 19.86 -22.44 29.63
N LEU A 10 20.50 -22.19 28.48
CA LEU A 10 20.24 -21.02 27.65
C LEU A 10 18.93 -21.23 26.87
N LEU A 11 17.84 -20.60 27.33
CA LEU A 11 16.58 -20.53 26.57
C LEU A 11 16.77 -19.56 25.38
N VAL A 12 16.98 -20.11 24.19
CA VAL A 12 16.92 -19.34 22.95
C VAL A 12 15.44 -19.11 22.63
N ALA A 13 14.92 -17.93 22.99
CA ALA A 13 13.60 -17.50 22.55
C ALA A 13 13.66 -17.20 21.05
N SER A 14 13.18 -18.12 20.24
CA SER A 14 12.97 -17.89 18.79
C SER A 14 11.88 -16.84 18.62
N GLN A 15 12.27 -15.60 18.32
CA GLN A 15 11.32 -14.55 17.94
C GLN A 15 10.82 -14.85 16.53
N ILE A 16 9.62 -15.40 16.44
CA ILE A 16 8.89 -15.51 15.18
C ILE A 16 8.46 -14.08 14.81
N THR A 17 9.22 -13.43 13.96
CA THR A 17 8.80 -12.18 13.33
C THR A 17 7.62 -12.51 12.42
N ALA A 18 6.42 -12.13 12.85
CA ALA A 18 5.24 -12.21 11.98
C ALA A 18 5.49 -11.31 10.77
N LEU A 19 5.65 -11.92 9.59
CA LEU A 19 5.74 -11.19 8.33
C LEU A 19 4.44 -10.44 8.12
N ALA A 20 4.52 -9.13 7.98
CA ALA A 20 3.39 -8.30 7.64
C ALA A 20 2.89 -8.69 6.24
N VAL A 21 1.62 -9.06 6.12
CA VAL A 21 1.00 -9.42 4.84
C VAL A 21 0.35 -8.16 4.26
N VAL A 22 0.79 -7.77 3.06
CA VAL A 22 0.19 -6.66 2.32
C VAL A 22 -1.12 -7.14 1.69
N ASP A 23 -2.23 -6.43 1.95
CA ASP A 23 -3.50 -6.70 1.28
C ASP A 23 -3.42 -6.27 -0.19
N LEU A 24 -3.34 -7.26 -1.08
CA LEU A 24 -3.34 -7.04 -2.52
C LEU A 24 -4.75 -6.94 -3.12
N GLY A 25 -5.78 -7.11 -2.30
CA GLY A 25 -7.18 -7.07 -2.72
C GLY A 25 -7.62 -8.29 -3.54
N THR A 26 -8.91 -8.30 -3.86
CA THR A 26 -9.53 -9.28 -4.77
C THR A 26 -9.90 -8.59 -6.08
N THR A 27 -9.85 -9.31 -7.21
CA THR A 27 -10.23 -8.78 -8.52
C THR A 27 -11.66 -8.22 -8.48
N ALA A 28 -11.86 -7.01 -8.99
CA ALA A 28 -13.14 -6.34 -9.07
C ALA A 28 -13.54 -6.11 -10.53
N GLY A 29 -14.80 -6.44 -10.88
CA GLY A 29 -15.36 -6.16 -12.20
C GLY A 29 -15.76 -4.69 -12.37
N GLN A 30 -16.32 -4.08 -11.32
CA GLN A 30 -16.77 -2.70 -11.32
C GLN A 30 -16.42 -1.99 -10.01
N THR A 31 -16.24 -0.67 -10.10
CA THR A 31 -15.96 0.19 -8.95
C THR A 31 -16.80 1.47 -9.03
N PRO A 32 -17.08 2.16 -7.91
CA PRO A 32 -17.73 3.47 -7.93
C PRO A 32 -16.95 4.55 -8.68
N TYR A 33 -15.68 4.28 -9.03
CA TYR A 33 -14.77 5.22 -9.69
C TYR A 33 -14.72 5.02 -11.20
N ASP A 34 -15.40 4.02 -11.77
CA ASP A 34 -15.34 3.72 -13.21
C ASP A 34 -15.61 4.93 -14.12
N PRO A 35 -16.51 5.87 -13.78
CA PRO A 35 -16.71 7.08 -14.58
C PRO A 35 -15.50 8.03 -14.61
N TYR A 36 -14.58 7.93 -13.65
CA TYR A 36 -13.48 8.88 -13.45
C TYR A 36 -12.10 8.29 -13.66
N ILE A 37 -11.99 6.95 -13.75
CA ILE A 37 -10.72 6.23 -13.67
C ILE A 37 -10.03 6.05 -15.03
N GLN A 38 -10.61 6.51 -16.12
CA GLN A 38 -10.08 6.29 -17.47
C GLN A 38 -8.64 6.80 -17.66
N PRO A 39 -8.25 8.01 -17.22
CA PRO A 39 -6.87 8.45 -17.32
C PRO A 39 -5.90 7.56 -16.56
N VAL A 40 -6.31 7.05 -15.38
CA VAL A 40 -5.50 6.12 -14.58
C VAL A 40 -5.28 4.82 -15.33
N LYS A 41 -6.32 4.21 -15.88
CA LYS A 41 -6.20 2.97 -16.67
C LYS A 41 -5.31 3.16 -17.89
N GLN A 42 -5.43 4.29 -18.59
CA GLN A 42 -4.58 4.61 -19.74
C GLN A 42 -3.11 4.71 -19.35
N THR A 43 -2.79 5.49 -18.33
CA THR A 43 -1.42 5.63 -17.82
C THR A 43 -0.84 4.29 -17.36
N LEU A 44 -1.58 3.53 -16.54
CA LEU A 44 -1.08 2.23 -16.05
C LEU A 44 -0.83 1.23 -17.21
N ASN A 45 -1.67 1.24 -18.24
CA ASN A 45 -1.50 0.37 -19.40
C ASN A 45 -0.28 0.74 -20.26
N SER A 46 0.12 2.01 -20.29
CA SER A 46 1.30 2.48 -21.04
C SER A 46 2.64 2.15 -20.37
N LEU A 47 2.64 1.85 -19.06
CA LEU A 47 3.88 1.57 -18.34
C LEU A 47 4.62 0.35 -18.89
N GLN A 48 5.90 0.49 -19.24
CA GLN A 48 6.72 -0.55 -19.86
C GLN A 48 7.98 -0.87 -19.05
N GLY A 49 8.39 0.04 -18.18
CA GLY A 49 9.66 -0.02 -17.48
C GLY A 49 9.77 -1.14 -16.46
N SER A 50 10.94 -1.25 -15.91
CA SER A 50 11.31 -2.10 -14.80
C SER A 50 11.56 -1.25 -13.55
N ALA A 51 11.67 -1.92 -12.39
CA ALA A 51 11.84 -1.25 -11.10
C ALA A 51 12.91 -0.13 -11.14
N PRO A 52 12.52 1.13 -10.88
CA PRO A 52 13.47 2.24 -10.77
C PRO A 52 14.35 2.07 -9.54
N SER A 53 15.52 2.72 -9.53
CA SER A 53 16.34 2.77 -8.32
C SER A 53 15.63 3.51 -7.18
N MET A 54 15.94 3.15 -5.94
CA MET A 54 15.37 3.82 -4.77
C MET A 54 15.71 5.32 -4.74
N GLU A 55 16.87 5.73 -5.29
CA GLU A 55 17.27 7.12 -5.43
C GLU A 55 16.33 7.88 -6.38
N LYS A 56 15.98 7.27 -7.53
CA LYS A 56 14.99 7.83 -8.46
C LYS A 56 13.64 7.98 -7.76
N VAL A 57 13.18 6.96 -7.05
CA VAL A 57 11.90 7.00 -6.31
C VAL A 57 11.88 8.13 -5.29
N LYS A 58 12.94 8.30 -4.48
CA LYS A 58 13.07 9.40 -3.50
C LYS A 58 13.05 10.77 -4.17
N ALA A 59 13.76 10.91 -5.29
CA ALA A 59 13.79 12.17 -6.06
C ALA A 59 12.39 12.53 -6.61
N LEU A 60 11.66 11.54 -7.15
CA LEU A 60 10.29 11.72 -7.64
C LEU A 60 9.31 12.06 -6.51
N MET A 61 9.41 11.39 -5.36
CA MET A 61 8.61 11.72 -4.18
C MET A 61 8.84 13.17 -3.73
N SER A 62 10.09 13.61 -3.65
CA SER A 62 10.44 14.98 -3.30
C SER A 62 9.91 15.99 -4.33
N LYS A 63 10.06 15.68 -5.63
CA LYS A 63 9.53 16.51 -6.74
C LYS A 63 8.01 16.62 -6.66
N GLY A 64 7.28 15.52 -6.53
CA GLY A 64 5.82 15.52 -6.41
C GLY A 64 5.34 16.25 -5.14
N ARG A 65 6.08 16.13 -4.04
CA ARG A 65 5.76 16.84 -2.79
C ARG A 65 5.88 18.38 -2.96
N SER A 66 6.80 18.85 -3.80
CA SER A 66 6.97 20.28 -4.08
C SER A 66 5.84 20.87 -4.94
N PHE A 67 5.03 20.06 -5.61
CA PHE A 67 3.89 20.57 -6.39
C PHE A 67 2.85 21.19 -5.45
N ARG A 68 2.31 22.34 -5.84
CA ARG A 68 1.26 23.00 -5.07
C ARG A 68 0.01 22.11 -5.01
N TYR A 69 -0.53 21.94 -3.83
CA TYR A 69 -1.81 21.23 -3.67
C TYR A 69 -2.97 22.15 -4.06
N ALA A 70 -3.84 21.68 -4.92
CA ALA A 70 -5.10 22.33 -5.24
C ALA A 70 -6.14 21.27 -5.57
N HIS A 71 -7.24 21.30 -4.86
CA HIS A 71 -8.38 20.42 -5.17
C HIS A 71 -8.90 20.69 -6.58
N THR A 72 -9.19 19.62 -7.30
CA THR A 72 -9.65 19.70 -8.71
C THR A 72 -10.96 18.94 -8.89
N GLU A 73 -11.89 19.57 -9.64
CA GLU A 73 -13.12 18.96 -10.07
C GLU A 73 -13.14 18.89 -11.62
N PRO A 74 -13.77 17.87 -12.22
CA PRO A 74 -14.42 16.72 -11.60
C PRO A 74 -13.40 15.74 -10.94
N TYR A 75 -13.86 14.70 -10.28
CA TYR A 75 -13.01 13.72 -9.59
C TYR A 75 -12.04 12.92 -10.52
N THR A 76 -12.02 13.22 -11.79
CA THR A 76 -11.09 12.63 -12.77
C THR A 76 -9.69 13.17 -12.57
N ALA A 77 -8.70 12.28 -12.46
CA ALA A 77 -7.31 12.70 -12.37
C ALA A 77 -6.86 13.39 -13.66
N ALA A 78 -6.12 14.51 -13.52
CA ALA A 78 -5.46 15.16 -14.64
C ALA A 78 -4.40 14.22 -15.24
N ARG A 79 -4.19 14.32 -16.56
CA ARG A 79 -3.12 13.56 -17.20
C ARG A 79 -1.75 13.93 -16.64
N PRO A 80 -0.80 12.99 -16.55
CA PRO A 80 0.52 13.20 -15.94
C PRO A 80 1.26 14.42 -16.47
N GLU A 81 1.29 14.58 -17.79
CA GLU A 81 1.96 15.71 -18.45
C GLU A 81 1.37 17.08 -18.07
N VAL A 82 0.06 17.14 -17.81
CA VAL A 82 -0.62 18.37 -17.36
C VAL A 82 -0.21 18.70 -15.92
N THR A 83 -0.17 17.71 -15.05
CA THR A 83 0.27 17.86 -13.66
C THR A 83 1.73 18.28 -13.60
N ALA A 84 2.59 17.66 -14.40
CA ALA A 84 4.01 18.00 -14.51
C ALA A 84 4.25 19.44 -14.98
N ALA A 85 3.53 19.87 -16.03
CA ALA A 85 3.69 21.23 -16.60
C ALA A 85 3.19 22.30 -15.64
N ARG A 86 2.07 22.08 -14.97
CA ARG A 86 1.47 23.05 -14.04
C ARG A 86 2.12 23.06 -12.67
N LYS A 87 2.77 21.97 -12.26
CA LYS A 87 3.27 21.73 -10.89
C LYS A 87 2.20 21.96 -9.83
N VAL A 88 0.96 21.60 -10.15
CA VAL A 88 -0.24 21.77 -9.32
C VAL A 88 -1.12 20.55 -9.51
N GLY A 89 -1.71 20.06 -8.43
CA GLY A 89 -2.67 18.96 -8.44
C GLY A 89 -3.06 18.56 -7.03
N ASP A 90 -4.14 17.82 -6.90
CA ASP A 90 -4.50 17.16 -5.64
C ASP A 90 -3.89 15.76 -5.53
N CYS A 91 -4.35 14.96 -4.56
CA CYS A 91 -3.78 13.64 -4.31
C CYS A 91 -3.86 12.71 -5.52
N LYS A 92 -4.99 12.71 -6.26
CA LYS A 92 -5.18 11.82 -7.42
C LYS A 92 -4.28 12.21 -8.60
N ASP A 93 -4.11 13.52 -8.82
CA ASP A 93 -3.28 14.04 -9.91
C ASP A 93 -1.80 13.73 -9.66
N LYS A 94 -1.35 13.97 -8.43
CA LYS A 94 0.03 13.70 -8.01
C LYS A 94 0.34 12.19 -7.99
N ALA A 95 -0.61 11.36 -7.54
CA ALA A 95 -0.44 9.92 -7.55
C ALA A 95 -0.36 9.37 -8.99
N LEU A 96 -1.19 9.87 -9.91
CA LEU A 96 -1.14 9.44 -11.30
C LEU A 96 0.14 9.90 -11.99
N TRP A 97 0.56 11.14 -11.77
CA TRP A 97 1.86 11.64 -12.23
C TRP A 97 3.01 10.78 -11.71
N LEU A 98 2.97 10.37 -10.44
CA LEU A 98 4.01 9.53 -9.87
C LEU A 98 4.04 8.13 -10.49
N CYS A 99 2.89 7.52 -10.80
CA CYS A 99 2.83 6.26 -11.53
C CYS A 99 3.54 6.37 -12.89
N ASP A 100 3.28 7.43 -13.64
CA ASP A 100 3.86 7.67 -14.95
C ASP A 100 5.39 7.86 -14.89
N GLU A 101 5.88 8.71 -14.00
CA GLU A 101 7.32 8.99 -13.85
C GLU A 101 8.13 7.79 -13.31
N LEU A 102 7.49 6.90 -12.55
CA LEU A 102 8.11 5.65 -12.12
C LEU A 102 8.32 4.71 -13.31
N ASP A 103 7.37 4.71 -14.25
CA ASP A 103 7.33 3.82 -15.43
C ASP A 103 7.61 2.36 -15.06
N ASP A 104 6.93 1.85 -14.05
CA ASP A 104 7.09 0.46 -13.60
C ASP A 104 5.74 -0.26 -13.59
N LYS A 105 5.67 -1.41 -14.24
CA LYS A 105 4.47 -2.28 -14.27
C LYS A 105 4.03 -2.78 -12.89
N ASN A 106 4.90 -2.72 -11.89
CA ASN A 106 4.63 -3.18 -10.52
C ASN A 106 4.04 -2.08 -9.62
N VAL A 107 3.60 -0.97 -10.19
CA VAL A 107 2.87 0.07 -9.45
C VAL A 107 1.38 -0.24 -9.38
N ARG A 108 0.75 0.27 -8.34
CA ARG A 108 -0.70 0.35 -8.18
C ARG A 108 -1.11 1.76 -7.82
N PHE A 109 -2.05 2.31 -8.55
CA PHE A 109 -2.78 3.51 -8.16
C PHE A 109 -3.85 3.11 -7.15
N VAL A 110 -3.89 3.73 -5.99
CA VAL A 110 -4.78 3.35 -4.89
C VAL A 110 -5.70 4.50 -4.51
N ILE A 111 -6.97 4.21 -4.27
CA ILE A 111 -7.92 5.10 -3.61
C ILE A 111 -8.37 4.44 -2.31
N GLY A 112 -8.26 5.20 -1.22
CA GLY A 112 -8.62 4.71 0.11
C GLY A 112 -8.86 5.83 1.11
N LYS A 113 -8.55 5.56 2.37
CA LYS A 113 -8.62 6.49 3.49
C LYS A 113 -7.27 6.55 4.20
N MET A 114 -6.94 7.71 4.74
CA MET A 114 -5.72 7.86 5.57
C MET A 114 -5.90 7.26 6.96
N SER A 115 -7.12 7.28 7.49
CA SER A 115 -7.44 6.65 8.77
C SER A 115 -8.87 6.07 8.75
N ARG A 116 -9.19 5.23 9.75
CA ARG A 116 -10.52 4.62 9.86
C ARG A 116 -11.63 5.64 10.10
N SER A 117 -11.33 6.72 10.80
CA SER A 117 -12.30 7.78 11.13
C SER A 117 -12.53 8.77 9.99
N GLU A 118 -11.67 8.80 8.98
CA GLU A 118 -11.81 9.75 7.88
C GLU A 118 -12.92 9.36 6.89
N HIS A 119 -13.67 10.37 6.46
CA HIS A 119 -14.67 10.25 5.40
C HIS A 119 -14.11 10.66 4.04
N VAL A 120 -13.07 11.48 4.02
CA VAL A 120 -12.42 11.96 2.80
C VAL A 120 -11.62 10.84 2.15
N ARG A 121 -11.70 10.74 0.83
CA ARG A 121 -10.89 9.82 0.05
C ARG A 121 -9.53 10.44 -0.24
N HIS A 122 -8.52 9.58 -0.25
CA HIS A 122 -7.15 9.92 -0.58
C HIS A 122 -6.61 8.98 -1.65
N ALA A 123 -5.69 9.48 -2.48
CA ALA A 123 -5.04 8.68 -3.49
C ALA A 123 -3.52 8.66 -3.28
N TRP A 124 -2.92 7.50 -3.45
CA TRP A 124 -1.48 7.27 -3.35
C TRP A 124 -1.04 6.15 -4.31
N VAL A 125 0.25 5.88 -4.35
CA VAL A 125 0.82 4.78 -5.13
C VAL A 125 1.33 3.70 -4.18
N MET A 126 1.09 2.45 -4.51
CA MET A 126 1.83 1.31 -3.99
C MET A 126 2.79 0.80 -5.06
N TRP A 127 4.00 0.50 -4.68
CA TRP A 127 5.04 0.02 -5.57
C TRP A 127 5.74 -1.19 -4.98
N ASN A 128 5.96 -2.23 -5.80
CA ASN A 128 6.74 -3.40 -5.44
C ASN A 128 8.10 -3.34 -6.16
N ASP A 129 9.18 -3.26 -5.39
CA ASP A 129 10.56 -3.21 -5.91
C ASP A 129 11.15 -4.57 -6.26
N GLY A 130 10.35 -5.64 -6.15
CA GLY A 130 10.76 -7.03 -6.31
C GLY A 130 11.07 -7.73 -4.98
N ALA A 131 11.37 -6.99 -3.91
CA ALA A 131 11.63 -7.52 -2.58
C ALA A 131 10.48 -7.23 -1.60
N GLN A 132 9.91 -6.02 -1.67
CA GLN A 132 8.86 -5.60 -0.76
C GLN A 132 7.92 -4.55 -1.39
N TRP A 133 6.81 -4.28 -0.71
CA TRP A 133 5.90 -3.21 -1.07
C TRP A 133 6.23 -1.91 -0.35
N TRP A 134 6.04 -0.80 -1.06
CA TRP A 134 6.23 0.56 -0.60
C TRP A 134 4.95 1.38 -0.77
N VAL A 135 4.68 2.26 0.19
CA VAL A 135 3.70 3.33 0.06
C VAL A 135 4.43 4.58 -0.41
N LEU A 136 3.99 5.11 -1.55
CA LEU A 136 4.54 6.31 -2.17
C LEU A 136 3.42 7.36 -2.23
N ASP A 137 3.41 8.25 -1.26
CA ASP A 137 2.43 9.34 -1.16
C ASP A 137 3.14 10.70 -1.24
N CYS A 138 3.37 11.18 -2.43
CA CYS A 138 4.01 12.48 -2.64
C CYS A 138 3.11 13.69 -2.34
N THR A 139 1.87 13.47 -1.89
CA THR A 139 1.02 14.54 -1.37
C THR A 139 1.37 14.88 0.07
N LEU A 140 1.63 13.88 0.90
CA LEU A 140 1.87 14.04 2.33
C LEU A 140 3.32 13.79 2.74
N ASN A 141 4.05 12.96 2.01
CA ASN A 141 5.38 12.48 2.38
C ASN A 141 6.46 12.85 1.37
N PHE A 142 7.70 13.03 1.84
CA PHE A 142 8.87 13.25 1.01
C PHE A 142 9.62 11.96 0.66
N ARG A 143 9.32 10.86 1.34
CA ARG A 143 10.06 9.61 1.24
C ARG A 143 9.12 8.41 1.14
N PRO A 144 9.55 7.35 0.44
CA PRO A 144 8.86 6.08 0.47
C PRO A 144 8.73 5.52 1.90
N ILE A 145 7.61 4.88 2.19
CA ILE A 145 7.37 4.20 3.46
C ILE A 145 7.29 2.70 3.16
N PRO A 146 8.12 1.85 3.76
CA PRO A 146 7.94 0.41 3.65
C PRO A 146 6.54 0.03 4.12
N ALA A 147 5.83 -0.79 3.34
CA ALA A 147 4.45 -1.13 3.66
C ALA A 147 4.31 -1.85 5.02
N ASP A 148 5.33 -2.60 5.44
CA ASP A 148 5.43 -3.25 6.74
C ASP A 148 5.66 -2.28 7.93
N LYS A 149 5.97 -1.01 7.65
CA LYS A 149 6.16 0.05 8.65
C LYS A 149 4.99 1.03 8.73
N VAL A 150 3.97 0.85 7.89
CA VAL A 150 2.74 1.66 7.98
C VAL A 150 1.99 1.29 9.26
N ALA A 151 1.60 2.30 10.04
CA ALA A 151 0.87 2.06 11.27
C ALA A 151 -0.50 1.42 11.02
N ALA A 152 -0.92 0.55 11.92
CA ALA A 152 -2.21 -0.11 11.82
C ALA A 152 -3.35 0.93 11.84
N GLY A 153 -4.12 0.99 10.78
CA GLY A 153 -5.23 1.95 10.63
C GLY A 153 -4.91 3.13 9.74
N ASP A 154 -3.65 3.27 9.28
CA ASP A 154 -3.27 4.26 8.27
C ASP A 154 -3.27 3.61 6.87
N TYR A 155 -3.43 4.45 5.83
CA TYR A 155 -3.43 4.00 4.43
C TYR A 155 -4.34 2.80 4.17
N ILE A 156 -5.62 2.92 4.50
CA ILE A 156 -6.62 1.86 4.33
C ILE A 156 -7.08 1.86 2.86
N PRO A 157 -6.66 0.90 2.02
CA PRO A 157 -7.06 0.86 0.63
C PRO A 157 -8.53 0.44 0.52
N LEU A 158 -9.24 0.99 -0.44
CA LEU A 158 -10.60 0.58 -0.81
C LEU A 158 -10.62 -0.05 -2.20
N TYR A 159 -9.96 0.62 -3.14
CA TYR A 159 -9.78 0.13 -4.51
C TYR A 159 -8.38 0.44 -5.00
N SER A 160 -7.85 -0.43 -5.83
CA SER A 160 -6.59 -0.18 -6.52
C SER A 160 -6.63 -0.67 -7.97
N TRP A 161 -5.80 -0.06 -8.80
CA TRP A 161 -5.64 -0.39 -10.21
C TRP A 161 -4.18 -0.61 -10.52
N SER A 162 -3.90 -1.58 -11.36
CA SER A 162 -2.59 -1.84 -11.93
C SER A 162 -2.72 -2.11 -13.43
N LYS A 163 -1.61 -2.29 -14.12
CA LYS A 163 -1.62 -2.76 -15.52
C LYS A 163 -2.38 -4.08 -15.70
N THR A 164 -2.42 -4.93 -14.68
CA THR A 164 -3.01 -6.27 -14.76
C THR A 164 -4.47 -6.34 -14.30
N GLY A 165 -5.02 -5.28 -13.71
CA GLY A 165 -6.42 -5.32 -13.30
C GLY A 165 -6.84 -4.28 -12.27
N THR A 166 -8.09 -4.42 -11.88
CA THR A 166 -8.78 -3.64 -10.83
C THR A 166 -8.99 -4.52 -9.62
N TYR A 167 -8.80 -3.97 -8.43
CA TYR A 167 -8.88 -4.72 -7.18
C TYR A 167 -9.73 -3.97 -6.15
N ARG A 168 -10.50 -4.75 -5.39
CA ARG A 168 -11.25 -4.28 -4.23
C ARG A 168 -10.57 -4.82 -2.97
N HIS A 169 -10.41 -3.94 -1.98
CA HIS A 169 -9.84 -4.29 -0.68
C HIS A 169 -10.94 -4.43 0.37
N SER A 170 -10.69 -5.23 1.41
CA SER A 170 -11.62 -5.33 2.52
C SER A 170 -11.66 -4.00 3.29
N PRO A 171 -12.85 -3.50 3.68
CA PRO A 171 -12.96 -2.27 4.47
C PRO A 171 -12.31 -2.37 5.87
N THR A 172 -12.00 -3.59 6.32
CA THR A 172 -11.29 -3.85 7.58
C THR A 172 -9.80 -4.10 7.37
N SER A 173 -9.34 -4.21 6.11
CA SER A 173 -7.94 -4.40 5.79
C SER A 173 -7.17 -3.12 6.10
N ASN A 174 -6.06 -3.29 6.79
CA ASN A 174 -4.94 -2.37 6.68
C ASN A 174 -4.11 -2.81 5.47
N LEU A 175 -3.26 -1.96 4.90
CA LEU A 175 -2.21 -2.39 3.97
C LEU A 175 -1.42 -3.59 4.52
N LEU A 176 -1.41 -3.72 5.83
CA LEU A 176 -0.81 -4.79 6.60
C LEU A 176 -1.93 -5.60 7.26
N ALA A 177 -2.38 -6.67 6.62
CA ALA A 177 -3.04 -7.72 7.36
C ALA A 177 -1.96 -8.38 8.21
N THR A 178 -1.93 -8.12 9.50
CA THR A 178 -1.21 -8.98 10.44
C THR A 178 -1.69 -10.41 10.19
N ALA A 179 -0.76 -11.33 9.91
CA ALA A 179 -1.06 -12.75 9.75
C ALA A 179 -1.98 -13.17 10.88
N GLY A 180 -3.19 -13.59 10.53
CA GLY A 180 -4.23 -13.89 11.49
C GLY A 180 -3.71 -14.89 12.50
N LYS A 181 -3.97 -14.62 13.78
CA LYS A 181 -3.95 -15.67 14.80
C LYS A 181 -4.78 -16.82 14.25
N THR A 182 -4.15 -17.89 13.83
CA THR A 182 -4.81 -19.15 13.59
C THR A 182 -5.55 -19.47 14.87
N LYS A 183 -6.89 -19.42 14.84
CA LYS A 183 -7.69 -19.97 15.94
C LYS A 183 -7.27 -21.44 16.04
N GLU A 184 -6.57 -21.77 17.11
CA GLU A 184 -6.42 -23.18 17.47
C GLU A 184 -7.79 -23.82 17.50
N PRO A 185 -7.96 -25.01 16.90
CA PRO A 185 -9.24 -25.73 16.99
C PRO A 185 -9.49 -26.01 18.47
N VAL A 186 -10.58 -25.46 19.00
CA VAL A 186 -11.06 -25.76 20.34
C VAL A 186 -11.27 -27.26 20.42
N ALA A 187 -10.42 -27.96 21.15
CA ALA A 187 -10.55 -29.36 21.41
C ALA A 187 -11.93 -29.61 22.05
N ALA A 188 -12.77 -30.40 21.37
CA ALA A 188 -14.07 -30.79 21.85
C ALA A 188 -13.88 -31.56 23.16
N LYS A 189 -14.29 -31.00 24.30
CA LYS A 189 -14.37 -31.68 25.58
C LYS A 189 -15.38 -32.83 25.43
N GLY A 190 -14.85 -34.06 25.33
CA GLY A 190 -15.65 -35.26 25.37
C GLY A 190 -16.48 -35.35 26.66
N LYS A 191 -17.79 -35.35 26.52
CA LYS A 191 -18.70 -35.71 27.62
C LYS A 191 -18.48 -37.19 27.99
N ARG A 192 -17.82 -37.41 29.12
CA ARG A 192 -17.94 -38.73 29.81
C ARG A 192 -19.38 -38.88 30.27
N ARG A 193 -20.08 -39.90 29.75
CA ARG A 193 -21.30 -40.45 30.37
C ARG A 193 -20.85 -41.49 31.41
N SER A 194 -21.27 -41.28 32.62
CA SER A 194 -21.38 -42.29 33.67
C SER A 194 -22.70 -43.00 33.54
#